data_e0c2d775b9fc243eb78c21b825747b2a
#
_entry.id   e0c2d775b9fc243eb78c21b825747b2a
#
_cell.length_a   1.000
_cell.length_b   1.000
_cell.length_c   1.000
_cell.angle_alpha   90.00
_cell.angle_beta   90.00
_cell.angle_gamma   90.00
#
_symmetry.space_group_name_H-M   'P 1'
#
loop_
_entity.id
_entity.type
_entity.pdbx_description
1 polymer ?
#
loop_
_entity_poly.entity_id
_entity_poly.type
_entity_poly.pdbx_seq_one_letter_code
_entity_poly.pdbx_strand_id
1 'polypeptide(L)'
;MRFLRKWGYWLLFGFIIVVTAFSVATVWPSEPDRYLPNFVPWPEGKGVKFPWFKIEGGEISGVLLDRRAMRLGLDLQGGTRLVLQADTSGIGEGSISDALDGAIKVLERRVNAFGLAESELQRQGSNRISVQLPGIDPEDARDLVGKTALLEWRVWKEDQAGNVAVLQPDGTEEYVAPANLPVDENGQLNLENVVWVPATAVGSDGQEHALTGRYLQQNTYIRSNPVTGVPEVIFQMTGEGARLLEQVTSQFIGKPIAFFLDGEPLRGEDGKILAPYVRSTISDQGVITGLSRADAHLLSIQVNAGALPVPLTTVQQEEVDATLGESAVQASVIAGEVAILLIMLFMILYYRLPGVLAALALFVYTSMVLAIFKIWPVTLTLSGVAAFVLSIGMAVDANILIFERMKEELRLGRSLTAAIDTGFSRAWPSIRDSNISTFITCAILIWFGNALGTTQVEGFGFTLAIGVAVSMFSAISVTRTFLHLLVGTPLARRLGWFGADVAEARAILAEARPVAGGADAEAR
;
A
#
# COMPACT_ATOMS: atom_id res chain seq x y z
N MET A 1 20.98 12.12 -44.14
CA MET A 1 19.87 12.34 -43.17
C MET A 1 18.73 11.31 -43.22
N ARG A 2 18.18 10.91 -44.39
CA ARG A 2 17.09 9.89 -44.46
C ARG A 2 17.46 8.49 -43.93
N PHE A 3 18.73 8.07 -44.08
CA PHE A 3 19.23 6.77 -43.64
C PHE A 3 19.33 6.71 -42.09
N LEU A 4 19.89 7.74 -41.44
CA LEU A 4 20.01 7.86 -40.00
C LEU A 4 18.61 7.89 -39.30
N ARG A 5 17.61 8.50 -39.94
CA ARG A 5 16.23 8.58 -39.42
C ARG A 5 15.52 7.21 -39.45
N LYS A 6 15.80 6.35 -40.44
CA LYS A 6 15.29 4.98 -40.49
C LYS A 6 15.88 4.10 -39.37
N TRP A 7 17.20 4.21 -39.13
CA TRP A 7 17.87 3.48 -38.05
C TRP A 7 17.31 3.86 -36.67
N GLY A 8 16.98 5.13 -36.46
CA GLY A 8 16.35 5.59 -35.20
C GLY A 8 15.01 4.91 -34.90
N TYR A 9 14.16 4.70 -35.90
CA TYR A 9 12.89 3.98 -35.69
C TYR A 9 13.08 2.49 -35.41
N TRP A 10 14.10 1.83 -36.01
CA TRP A 10 14.41 0.43 -35.70
C TRP A 10 14.98 0.27 -34.30
N LEU A 11 15.83 1.20 -33.84
CA LEU A 11 16.33 1.19 -32.46
C LEU A 11 15.20 1.43 -31.46
N LEU A 12 14.31 2.38 -31.74
CA LEU A 12 13.14 2.64 -30.89
C LEU A 12 12.19 1.45 -30.87
N PHE A 13 12.00 0.77 -32.00
CA PHE A 13 11.22 -0.46 -32.07
C PHE A 13 11.83 -1.58 -31.23
N GLY A 14 13.15 -1.78 -31.33
CA GLY A 14 13.86 -2.73 -30.46
C GLY A 14 13.68 -2.40 -28.98
N PHE A 15 13.78 -1.13 -28.61
CA PHE A 15 13.52 -0.68 -27.25
C PHE A 15 12.08 -0.96 -26.81
N ILE A 16 11.09 -0.68 -27.66
CA ILE A 16 9.66 -0.97 -27.36
C ILE A 16 9.46 -2.46 -27.15
N ILE A 17 10.05 -3.33 -27.97
CA ILE A 17 9.96 -4.78 -27.79
C ILE A 17 10.56 -5.21 -26.45
N VAL A 18 11.75 -4.71 -26.10
CA VAL A 18 12.39 -5.05 -24.82
C VAL A 18 11.54 -4.59 -23.64
N VAL A 19 11.04 -3.35 -23.66
CA VAL A 19 10.15 -2.83 -22.60
C VAL A 19 8.86 -3.63 -22.51
N THR A 20 8.26 -3.98 -23.65
CA THR A 20 7.02 -4.80 -23.66
C THR A 20 7.27 -6.19 -23.12
N ALA A 21 8.34 -6.86 -23.57
CA ALA A 21 8.69 -8.19 -23.08
C ALA A 21 8.97 -8.20 -21.57
N PHE A 22 9.71 -7.18 -21.09
CA PHE A 22 9.94 -6.96 -19.67
C PHE A 22 8.64 -6.72 -18.91
N SER A 23 7.75 -5.87 -19.43
CA SER A 23 6.46 -5.56 -18.81
C SER A 23 5.58 -6.81 -18.73
N VAL A 24 5.45 -7.58 -19.80
CA VAL A 24 4.69 -8.83 -19.84
C VAL A 24 5.28 -9.84 -18.86
N ALA A 25 6.60 -10.01 -18.82
CA ALA A 25 7.27 -10.91 -17.87
C ALA A 25 7.02 -10.50 -16.41
N THR A 26 6.97 -9.18 -16.14
CA THR A 26 6.69 -8.64 -14.80
C THR A 26 5.25 -8.90 -14.38
N VAL A 27 4.29 -8.72 -15.29
CA VAL A 27 2.84 -8.86 -15.01
C VAL A 27 2.42 -10.32 -14.95
N TRP A 28 3.18 -11.22 -15.59
CA TRP A 28 2.79 -12.63 -15.73
C TRP A 28 2.37 -13.24 -14.38
N PRO A 29 1.13 -13.79 -14.28
CA PRO A 29 0.62 -14.28 -13.02
C PRO A 29 1.29 -15.59 -12.58
N SER A 30 1.36 -15.82 -11.27
CA SER A 30 1.82 -17.09 -10.70
C SER A 30 0.85 -18.24 -10.98
N GLU A 31 -0.45 -17.91 -11.03
CA GLU A 31 -1.55 -18.84 -11.35
C GLU A 31 -2.27 -18.34 -12.60
N PRO A 32 -1.73 -18.60 -13.81
CA PRO A 32 -2.30 -18.06 -15.04
C PRO A 32 -3.69 -18.61 -15.33
N ASP A 33 -4.00 -19.84 -14.93
CA ASP A 33 -5.30 -20.50 -15.15
C ASP A 33 -6.48 -19.78 -14.47
N ARG A 34 -6.19 -18.92 -13.48
CA ARG A 34 -7.20 -18.10 -12.80
C ARG A 34 -7.68 -16.93 -13.67
N TYR A 35 -6.83 -16.43 -14.58
CA TYR A 35 -7.06 -15.20 -15.35
C TYR A 35 -7.07 -15.42 -16.86
N LEU A 36 -6.57 -16.54 -17.33
CA LEU A 36 -6.45 -16.88 -18.75
C LEU A 36 -7.28 -18.13 -19.06
N PRO A 37 -7.69 -18.33 -20.34
CA PRO A 37 -8.50 -19.47 -20.71
C PRO A 37 -7.82 -20.81 -20.42
N ASN A 38 -8.47 -21.69 -19.67
CA ASN A 38 -7.94 -22.97 -19.18
C ASN A 38 -7.68 -24.03 -20.29
N PHE A 39 -8.07 -23.76 -21.54
CA PHE A 39 -7.80 -24.66 -22.65
C PHE A 39 -6.37 -24.56 -23.19
N VAL A 40 -5.59 -23.62 -22.72
CA VAL A 40 -4.17 -23.45 -23.08
C VAL A 40 -3.32 -23.73 -21.83
N PRO A 41 -2.31 -24.62 -21.90
CA PRO A 41 -1.40 -24.84 -20.77
C PRO A 41 -0.45 -23.64 -20.65
N TRP A 42 -0.77 -22.71 -19.76
CA TRP A 42 0.05 -21.52 -19.51
C TRP A 42 1.20 -21.82 -18.54
N PRO A 43 2.41 -21.33 -18.77
CA PRO A 43 3.50 -21.48 -17.81
C PRO A 43 3.25 -20.64 -16.56
N GLU A 44 3.53 -21.20 -15.38
CA GLU A 44 3.46 -20.48 -14.11
C GLU A 44 4.47 -19.32 -14.05
N GLY A 45 4.04 -18.17 -13.54
CA GLY A 45 4.89 -17.02 -13.33
C GLY A 45 5.77 -17.18 -12.07
N LYS A 46 7.06 -16.89 -12.18
CA LYS A 46 8.00 -16.98 -11.04
C LYS A 46 8.08 -15.71 -10.20
N GLY A 47 7.34 -14.65 -10.57
CA GLY A 47 7.52 -13.31 -10.00
C GLY A 47 8.85 -12.68 -10.45
N VAL A 48 8.95 -11.37 -10.31
CA VAL A 48 10.19 -10.63 -10.65
C VAL A 48 10.86 -10.18 -9.37
N LYS A 49 12.10 -10.63 -9.14
CA LYS A 49 12.99 -10.09 -8.11
C LYS A 49 13.76 -8.93 -8.71
N PHE A 50 13.46 -7.73 -8.28
CA PHE A 50 14.09 -6.52 -8.80
C PHE A 50 14.99 -5.88 -7.75
N PRO A 51 16.25 -5.53 -8.05
CA PRO A 51 17.06 -4.71 -7.17
C PRO A 51 16.51 -3.28 -7.14
N TRP A 52 16.00 -2.86 -6.00
CA TRP A 52 15.52 -1.52 -5.76
C TRP A 52 16.45 -0.78 -4.80
N PHE A 53 16.51 0.52 -4.92
CA PHE A 53 17.27 1.35 -4.00
C PHE A 53 16.29 2.05 -3.06
N LYS A 54 16.42 1.81 -1.75
CA LYS A 54 15.70 2.53 -0.72
C LYS A 54 16.61 3.60 -0.15
N ILE A 55 16.16 4.84 -0.15
CA ILE A 55 16.89 5.96 0.47
C ILE A 55 16.26 6.20 1.83
N GLU A 56 16.95 5.82 2.90
CA GLU A 56 16.57 6.11 4.27
C GLU A 56 17.71 6.88 4.96
N GLY A 57 17.40 8.08 5.51
CA GLY A 57 18.39 8.86 6.26
C GLY A 57 19.63 9.31 5.48
N GLY A 58 19.57 9.35 4.13
CA GLY A 58 20.71 9.71 3.28
C GLY A 58 21.61 8.52 2.87
N GLU A 59 21.32 7.31 3.33
CA GLU A 59 21.99 6.09 2.89
C GLU A 59 21.16 5.34 1.84
N ILE A 60 21.83 4.88 0.78
CA ILE A 60 21.20 4.08 -0.29
C ILE A 60 21.42 2.61 0.05
N SER A 61 20.35 1.92 0.48
CA SER A 61 20.38 0.47 0.68
C SER A 61 19.74 -0.25 -0.50
N GLY A 62 20.42 -1.29 -1.01
CA GLY A 62 19.87 -2.17 -2.03
C GLY A 62 18.88 -3.16 -1.40
N VAL A 63 17.60 -3.07 -1.76
CA VAL A 63 16.55 -4.01 -1.33
C VAL A 63 16.11 -4.83 -2.53
N LEU A 64 16.10 -6.17 -2.40
CA LEU A 64 15.46 -7.05 -3.39
C LEU A 64 13.94 -6.99 -3.19
N LEU A 65 13.24 -6.30 -4.09
CA LEU A 65 11.78 -6.33 -4.12
C LEU A 65 11.31 -7.68 -4.70
N ASP A 66 10.79 -8.54 -3.84
CA ASP A 66 10.10 -9.77 -4.25
C ASP A 66 8.60 -9.42 -4.45
N ARG A 67 8.19 -9.20 -5.71
CA ARG A 67 6.83 -8.83 -6.06
C ARG A 67 6.13 -9.99 -6.77
N ARG A 68 5.45 -10.83 -5.99
CA ARG A 68 4.67 -11.96 -6.52
C ARG A 68 3.25 -11.54 -6.93
N ALA A 69 2.62 -10.64 -6.18
CA ALA A 69 1.26 -10.16 -6.43
C ALA A 69 1.20 -8.63 -6.51
N MET A 70 0.12 -8.08 -7.06
CA MET A 70 -0.23 -6.67 -6.94
C MET A 70 -0.78 -6.41 -5.54
N ARG A 71 -0.48 -5.24 -4.97
CA ARG A 71 -1.12 -4.82 -3.73
C ARG A 71 -2.56 -4.42 -4.01
N LEU A 72 -3.49 -5.10 -3.38
CA LEU A 72 -4.91 -4.78 -3.46
C LEU A 72 -5.31 -3.92 -2.25
N GLY A 73 -6.19 -2.96 -2.47
CA GLY A 73 -6.76 -2.15 -1.39
C GLY A 73 -7.75 -2.94 -0.54
N LEU A 74 -8.09 -2.36 0.61
CA LEU A 74 -9.02 -2.93 1.56
C LEU A 74 -10.40 -3.23 0.93
N ASP A 75 -10.83 -2.38 -0.01
CA ASP A 75 -12.07 -2.52 -0.77
C ASP A 75 -12.11 -3.72 -1.71
N LEU A 76 -10.95 -4.32 -2.02
CA LEU A 76 -10.80 -5.50 -2.87
C LEU A 76 -10.46 -6.78 -2.09
N GLN A 77 -9.83 -6.67 -0.91
CA GLN A 77 -9.42 -7.82 -0.09
C GLN A 77 -10.34 -8.05 1.11
N GLY A 78 -11.09 -7.00 1.52
CA GLY A 78 -11.77 -7.00 2.81
C GLY A 78 -10.81 -6.75 3.97
N GLY A 79 -11.35 -6.54 5.17
CA GLY A 79 -10.60 -6.30 6.39
C GLY A 79 -11.01 -5.02 7.11
N THR A 80 -10.13 -4.48 7.96
CA THR A 80 -10.44 -3.36 8.84
C THR A 80 -9.59 -2.13 8.54
N ARG A 81 -10.24 -0.97 8.49
CA ARG A 81 -9.59 0.35 8.50
C ARG A 81 -9.86 1.04 9.83
N LEU A 82 -8.79 1.48 10.48
CA LEU A 82 -8.83 2.28 11.69
C LEU A 82 -8.24 3.66 11.42
N VAL A 83 -8.90 4.71 11.92
CA VAL A 83 -8.32 6.04 12.01
C VAL A 83 -8.02 6.30 13.47
N LEU A 84 -6.74 6.44 13.77
CA LEU A 84 -6.21 6.66 15.10
C LEU A 84 -5.90 8.15 15.26
N GLN A 85 -6.34 8.75 16.35
CA GLN A 85 -6.00 10.12 16.70
C GLN A 85 -4.97 10.11 17.82
N ALA A 86 -3.86 10.82 17.61
CA ALA A 86 -2.82 10.99 18.61
C ALA A 86 -3.22 12.07 19.63
N ASP A 87 -3.03 11.78 20.91
CA ASP A 87 -3.11 12.78 21.96
C ASP A 87 -1.80 13.60 21.98
N THR A 88 -1.91 14.81 21.48
CA THR A 88 -0.77 15.74 21.37
C THR A 88 -0.76 16.81 22.46
N SER A 89 -1.61 16.71 23.48
CA SER A 89 -1.83 17.71 24.52
C SER A 89 -0.57 18.04 25.36
N GLY A 90 0.41 17.12 25.39
CA GLY A 90 1.68 17.28 26.12
C GLY A 90 2.91 17.56 25.25
N ILE A 91 2.74 17.79 23.93
CA ILE A 91 3.85 17.86 22.98
C ILE A 91 3.89 19.24 22.30
N GLY A 92 5.08 19.84 22.20
CA GLY A 92 5.27 21.08 21.44
C GLY A 92 5.04 20.88 19.93
N GLU A 93 4.49 21.90 19.25
CA GLU A 93 4.08 21.81 17.82
C GLU A 93 5.18 21.28 16.89
N GLY A 94 6.45 21.58 17.12
CA GLY A 94 7.57 21.09 16.33
C GLY A 94 7.86 19.58 16.47
N SER A 95 7.43 18.95 17.58
CA SER A 95 7.70 17.54 17.89
C SER A 95 6.54 16.61 17.54
N ILE A 96 5.37 17.15 17.14
CA ILE A 96 4.20 16.35 16.78
C ILE A 96 4.48 15.47 15.54
N SER A 97 5.17 16.03 14.54
CA SER A 97 5.55 15.29 13.34
C SER A 97 6.42 14.08 13.67
N ASP A 98 7.45 14.28 14.49
CA ASP A 98 8.39 13.22 14.87
C ASP A 98 7.71 12.14 15.72
N ALA A 99 6.79 12.55 16.60
CA ALA A 99 6.01 11.63 17.43
C ALA A 99 5.07 10.77 16.58
N LEU A 100 4.40 11.35 15.57
CA LEU A 100 3.55 10.59 14.65
C LEU A 100 4.37 9.63 13.77
N ASP A 101 5.52 10.07 13.25
CA ASP A 101 6.41 9.22 12.47
C ASP A 101 6.99 8.08 13.32
N GLY A 102 7.28 8.36 14.58
CA GLY A 102 7.65 7.35 15.56
C GLY A 102 6.52 6.34 15.81
N ALA A 103 5.29 6.82 15.99
CA ALA A 103 4.12 5.97 16.17
C ALA A 103 3.87 5.07 14.94
N ILE A 104 3.95 5.62 13.73
CA ILE A 104 3.83 4.84 12.49
C ILE A 104 4.87 3.71 12.44
N LYS A 105 6.14 4.00 12.75
CA LYS A 105 7.20 2.97 12.78
C LYS A 105 6.92 1.86 13.78
N VAL A 106 6.39 2.19 14.96
CA VAL A 106 5.99 1.19 15.97
C VAL A 106 4.84 0.34 15.47
N LEU A 107 3.79 0.97 14.91
CA LEU A 107 2.65 0.29 14.33
C LEU A 107 3.05 -0.61 13.16
N GLU A 108 3.91 -0.14 12.25
CA GLU A 108 4.46 -0.95 11.15
C GLU A 108 5.17 -2.21 11.66
N ARG A 109 5.97 -2.09 12.72
CA ARG A 109 6.64 -3.25 13.32
C ARG A 109 5.65 -4.26 13.88
N ARG A 110 4.59 -3.80 14.58
CA ARG A 110 3.55 -4.67 15.12
C ARG A 110 2.81 -5.42 14.02
N VAL A 111 2.36 -4.67 13.02
CA VAL A 111 1.61 -5.21 11.88
C VAL A 111 2.44 -6.19 11.06
N ASN A 112 3.71 -5.86 10.78
CA ASN A 112 4.64 -6.75 10.08
C ASN A 112 4.97 -8.01 10.89
N ALA A 113 5.13 -7.89 12.22
CA ALA A 113 5.40 -9.04 13.10
C ALA A 113 4.18 -9.96 13.22
N PHE A 114 2.96 -9.43 13.07
CA PHE A 114 1.74 -10.22 12.99
C PHE A 114 1.60 -10.97 11.64
N GLY A 115 2.43 -10.65 10.66
CA GLY A 115 2.45 -11.31 9.36
C GLY A 115 1.67 -10.58 8.25
N LEU A 116 1.22 -9.36 8.50
CA LEU A 116 0.45 -8.55 7.56
C LEU A 116 1.38 -7.72 6.67
N ALA A 117 1.95 -8.34 5.66
CA ALA A 117 2.91 -7.69 4.75
C ALA A 117 2.29 -6.62 3.82
N GLU A 118 0.96 -6.58 3.68
CA GLU A 118 0.24 -5.71 2.75
C GLU A 118 -0.54 -4.59 3.45
N SER A 119 -0.28 -4.35 4.73
CA SER A 119 -0.89 -3.26 5.49
C SER A 119 -0.44 -1.89 4.99
N GLU A 120 -1.33 -0.92 5.08
CA GLU A 120 -1.05 0.47 4.72
C GLU A 120 -1.25 1.38 5.93
N LEU A 121 -0.15 2.05 6.32
CA LEU A 121 -0.15 3.02 7.41
C LEU A 121 0.22 4.38 6.85
N GLN A 122 -0.71 5.34 6.96
CA GLN A 122 -0.54 6.68 6.42
C GLN A 122 -0.90 7.75 7.45
N ARG A 123 -0.14 8.83 7.42
CA ARG A 123 -0.48 10.02 8.19
C ARG A 123 -1.69 10.71 7.56
N GLN A 124 -2.66 11.10 8.38
CA GLN A 124 -3.87 11.80 7.97
C GLN A 124 -3.97 13.15 8.69
N GLY A 125 -3.79 14.24 7.96
CA GLY A 125 -3.80 15.58 8.55
C GLY A 125 -2.66 15.81 9.53
N SER A 126 -2.92 16.57 10.61
CA SER A 126 -1.89 17.00 11.56
C SER A 126 -1.65 16.03 12.71
N ASN A 127 -2.65 15.24 13.14
CA ASN A 127 -2.59 14.43 14.36
C ASN A 127 -3.28 13.07 14.25
N ARG A 128 -3.52 12.57 13.04
CA ARG A 128 -4.16 11.27 12.83
C ARG A 128 -3.28 10.33 12.01
N ILE A 129 -3.51 9.03 12.21
CA ILE A 129 -2.89 7.94 11.46
C ILE A 129 -4.02 7.05 10.93
N SER A 130 -4.08 6.83 9.63
CA SER A 130 -4.95 5.83 9.00
C SER A 130 -4.20 4.52 8.90
N VAL A 131 -4.79 3.46 9.41
CA VAL A 131 -4.24 2.10 9.40
C VAL A 131 -5.21 1.20 8.66
N GLN A 132 -4.76 0.55 7.59
CA GLN A 132 -5.53 -0.41 6.81
C GLN A 132 -4.92 -1.79 7.00
N LEU A 133 -5.72 -2.72 7.47
CA LEU A 133 -5.33 -4.09 7.82
C LEU A 133 -6.17 -5.08 7.00
N PRO A 134 -5.70 -5.47 5.80
CA PRO A 134 -6.42 -6.44 4.97
C PRO A 134 -6.54 -7.79 5.66
N GLY A 135 -7.75 -8.38 5.58
CA GLY A 135 -8.04 -9.71 6.10
C GLY A 135 -8.08 -9.83 7.63
N ILE A 136 -8.11 -8.72 8.38
CA ILE A 136 -8.15 -8.70 9.84
C ILE A 136 -9.50 -8.17 10.32
N ASP A 137 -10.07 -8.88 11.29
CA ASP A 137 -11.30 -8.49 11.97
C ASP A 137 -11.12 -7.21 12.82
N PRO A 138 -12.19 -6.43 13.04
CA PRO A 138 -12.12 -5.18 13.79
C PRO A 138 -11.62 -5.31 15.23
N GLU A 139 -11.87 -6.44 15.89
CA GLU A 139 -11.46 -6.71 17.27
C GLU A 139 -9.96 -6.93 17.33
N ASP A 140 -9.44 -7.85 16.51
CA ASP A 140 -8.01 -8.13 16.38
C ASP A 140 -7.23 -6.89 15.93
N ALA A 141 -7.79 -6.09 15.00
CA ALA A 141 -7.19 -4.85 14.53
C ALA A 141 -7.02 -3.84 15.68
N ARG A 142 -8.03 -3.67 16.53
CA ARG A 142 -7.96 -2.78 17.70
C ARG A 142 -6.92 -3.26 18.71
N ASP A 143 -6.88 -4.56 18.98
CA ASP A 143 -5.92 -5.13 19.92
C ASP A 143 -4.48 -5.01 19.44
N LEU A 144 -4.26 -5.11 18.12
CA LEU A 144 -2.95 -4.98 17.51
C LEU A 144 -2.42 -3.53 17.54
N VAL A 145 -3.26 -2.55 17.17
CA VAL A 145 -2.80 -1.17 16.95
C VAL A 145 -3.28 -0.16 18.00
N GLY A 146 -4.38 -0.44 18.72
CA GLY A 146 -4.99 0.51 19.63
C GLY A 146 -4.29 0.65 20.98
N LYS A 147 -3.48 -0.34 21.37
CA LYS A 147 -2.79 -0.35 22.67
C LYS A 147 -1.42 0.33 22.56
N THR A 148 -1.10 1.17 23.57
CA THR A 148 0.22 1.83 23.68
C THR A 148 1.34 0.81 23.86
N ALA A 149 0.98 -0.38 24.41
CA ALA A 149 1.87 -1.47 24.79
C ALA A 149 2.94 -1.04 25.81
N LEU A 150 2.54 -0.19 26.72
CA LEU A 150 3.35 0.14 27.89
C LEU A 150 3.23 -0.98 28.91
N LEU A 151 4.19 -1.90 28.92
CA LEU A 151 4.28 -2.92 29.94
C LEU A 151 4.83 -2.29 31.23
N GLU A 152 4.12 -2.51 32.35
CA GLU A 152 4.48 -2.01 33.66
C GLU A 152 4.54 -3.16 34.66
N TRP A 153 5.55 -3.13 35.52
CA TRP A 153 5.60 -3.96 36.71
C TRP A 153 4.97 -3.18 37.84
N ARG A 154 3.95 -3.75 38.48
CA ARG A 154 3.29 -3.13 39.62
C ARG A 154 3.36 -4.04 40.84
N VAL A 155 3.51 -3.41 42.00
CA VAL A 155 3.52 -4.07 43.30
C VAL A 155 2.28 -3.66 44.05
N TRP A 156 1.81 -4.47 44.97
CA TRP A 156 0.69 -4.07 45.83
C TRP A 156 1.09 -2.92 46.76
N LYS A 157 0.14 -2.02 47.02
CA LYS A 157 0.36 -0.88 47.92
C LYS A 157 0.35 -1.37 49.35
N GLU A 158 1.42 -1.09 50.13
CA GLU A 158 1.56 -1.49 51.52
C GLU A 158 1.67 -0.27 52.44
N ASP A 159 1.17 -0.42 53.69
CA ASP A 159 1.48 0.50 54.76
C ASP A 159 2.83 0.18 55.44
N GLN A 160 3.22 0.98 56.43
CA GLN A 160 4.48 0.76 57.21
C GLN A 160 4.49 -0.54 58.02
N ALA A 161 3.33 -1.13 58.31
CA ALA A 161 3.18 -2.41 59.02
C ALA A 161 3.15 -3.62 58.09
N GLY A 162 3.20 -3.40 56.75
CA GLY A 162 3.14 -4.46 55.74
C GLY A 162 1.72 -4.95 55.41
N ASN A 163 0.69 -4.18 55.78
CA ASN A 163 -0.69 -4.47 55.37
C ASN A 163 -0.91 -3.98 53.92
N VAL A 164 -1.70 -4.74 53.17
CA VAL A 164 -1.99 -4.50 51.77
C VAL A 164 -3.23 -3.65 51.62
N ALA A 165 -3.18 -2.61 50.79
CA ALA A 165 -4.34 -1.78 50.49
C ALA A 165 -5.33 -2.54 49.57
N VAL A 166 -6.58 -2.64 49.98
CA VAL A 166 -7.68 -3.26 49.24
C VAL A 166 -8.75 -2.21 49.00
N LEU A 167 -9.26 -2.11 47.80
CA LEU A 167 -10.31 -1.20 47.40
C LEU A 167 -11.67 -1.79 47.83
N GLN A 168 -12.41 -1.07 48.67
CA GLN A 168 -13.75 -1.43 49.09
C GLN A 168 -14.80 -1.02 48.03
N PRO A 169 -16.01 -1.60 48.04
CA PRO A 169 -17.08 -1.26 47.10
C PRO A 169 -17.52 0.21 47.13
N ASP A 170 -17.24 0.93 48.20
CA ASP A 170 -17.52 2.36 48.38
C ASP A 170 -16.40 3.27 47.85
N GLY A 171 -15.32 2.66 47.28
CA GLY A 171 -14.19 3.37 46.75
C GLY A 171 -13.14 3.78 47.79
N THR A 172 -13.26 3.37 49.06
CA THR A 172 -12.26 3.61 50.10
C THR A 172 -11.18 2.53 50.09
N GLU A 173 -9.94 2.91 50.49
CA GLU A 173 -8.83 1.96 50.67
C GLU A 173 -8.83 1.45 52.14
N GLU A 174 -8.85 0.14 52.33
CA GLU A 174 -8.66 -0.51 53.62
C GLU A 174 -7.36 -1.31 53.62
N TYR A 175 -6.58 -1.20 54.69
CA TYR A 175 -5.32 -1.93 54.84
C TYR A 175 -5.53 -3.23 55.59
N VAL A 176 -5.31 -4.37 54.90
CA VAL A 176 -5.57 -5.72 55.40
C VAL A 176 -4.25 -6.49 55.46
N ALA A 177 -4.05 -7.25 56.56
CA ALA A 177 -2.89 -8.12 56.64
C ALA A 177 -2.89 -9.15 55.48
N PRO A 178 -1.72 -9.47 54.87
CA PRO A 178 -1.65 -10.39 53.72
C PRO A 178 -2.34 -11.75 53.98
N ALA A 179 -2.29 -12.24 55.23
CA ALA A 179 -2.94 -13.50 55.64
C ALA A 179 -4.47 -13.43 55.61
N ASN A 180 -5.06 -12.24 55.63
CA ASN A 180 -6.50 -12.00 55.68
C ASN A 180 -7.07 -11.52 54.33
N LEU A 181 -6.24 -11.52 53.28
CA LEU A 181 -6.71 -11.20 51.92
C LEU A 181 -7.77 -12.23 51.48
N PRO A 182 -8.82 -11.81 50.75
CA PRO A 182 -9.85 -12.73 50.28
C PRO A 182 -9.25 -13.81 49.39
N VAL A 183 -9.71 -15.04 49.57
CA VAL A 183 -9.35 -16.19 48.73
C VAL A 183 -10.55 -16.60 47.89
N ASP A 184 -10.28 -17.13 46.73
CA ASP A 184 -11.29 -17.70 45.84
C ASP A 184 -11.74 -19.10 46.32
N GLU A 185 -12.69 -19.71 45.58
CA GLU A 185 -13.20 -21.06 45.85
C GLU A 185 -12.11 -22.16 45.82
N ASN A 186 -10.97 -21.90 45.18
CA ASN A 186 -9.82 -22.81 45.06
C ASN A 186 -8.75 -22.54 46.13
N GLY A 187 -8.97 -21.60 47.06
CA GLY A 187 -8.01 -21.21 48.08
C GLY A 187 -6.85 -20.33 47.58
N GLN A 188 -6.97 -19.76 46.37
CA GLN A 188 -6.01 -18.82 45.84
C GLN A 188 -6.39 -17.39 46.22
N LEU A 189 -5.41 -16.49 46.39
CA LEU A 189 -5.65 -15.10 46.72
C LEU A 189 -6.42 -14.40 45.58
N ASN A 190 -7.53 -13.76 45.98
CA ASN A 190 -8.26 -12.89 45.06
C ASN A 190 -7.61 -11.51 45.06
N LEU A 191 -6.93 -11.18 43.94
CA LEU A 191 -6.18 -9.95 43.79
C LEU A 191 -6.93 -8.84 43.03
N GLU A 192 -8.22 -9.05 42.71
CA GLU A 192 -9.03 -8.12 41.91
C GLU A 192 -9.20 -6.74 42.56
N ASN A 193 -9.35 -6.73 43.89
CA ASN A 193 -9.55 -5.50 44.65
C ASN A 193 -8.27 -4.96 45.29
N VAL A 194 -7.10 -5.55 45.00
CA VAL A 194 -5.82 -5.06 45.52
C VAL A 194 -5.43 -3.79 44.80
N VAL A 195 -4.97 -2.78 45.56
CA VAL A 195 -4.45 -1.53 44.98
C VAL A 195 -3.00 -1.75 44.52
N TRP A 196 -2.78 -1.62 43.21
CA TRP A 196 -1.48 -1.79 42.62
C TRP A 196 -0.83 -0.44 42.33
N VAL A 197 0.45 -0.29 42.68
CA VAL A 197 1.27 0.90 42.42
C VAL A 197 2.47 0.53 41.54
N PRO A 198 2.99 1.45 40.71
CA PRO A 198 4.18 1.17 39.92
C PRO A 198 5.34 0.70 40.78
N ALA A 199 6.05 -0.36 40.35
CA ALA A 199 7.27 -0.81 40.98
C ALA A 199 8.38 0.18 40.63
N THR A 200 8.90 0.89 41.61
CA THR A 200 9.94 1.91 41.44
C THR A 200 11.27 1.47 42.04
N ALA A 201 12.37 1.95 41.45
CA ALA A 201 13.72 1.76 41.98
C ALA A 201 14.61 2.96 41.60
N VAL A 202 15.73 3.11 42.29
CA VAL A 202 16.67 4.21 42.03
C VAL A 202 17.59 3.90 40.84
N GLY A 203 17.54 4.75 39.83
CA GLY A 203 18.35 4.62 38.62
C GLY A 203 19.82 5.04 38.83
N SER A 204 20.60 4.90 37.77
CA SER A 204 22.02 5.33 37.76
C SER A 204 22.20 6.86 37.90
N ASP A 205 21.15 7.61 37.59
CA ASP A 205 21.05 9.07 37.76
C ASP A 205 20.69 9.50 39.20
N GLY A 206 20.44 8.55 40.08
CA GLY A 206 20.03 8.82 41.47
C GLY A 206 18.56 9.22 41.62
N GLN A 207 17.76 9.16 40.55
CA GLN A 207 16.32 9.41 40.57
C GLN A 207 15.54 8.11 40.64
N GLU A 208 14.32 8.21 41.16
CA GLU A 208 13.41 7.08 41.24
C GLU A 208 12.69 6.90 39.90
N HIS A 209 12.79 5.71 39.34
CA HIS A 209 12.18 5.33 38.07
C HIS A 209 11.23 4.16 38.22
N ALA A 210 10.08 4.26 37.57
CA ALA A 210 9.15 3.13 37.46
C ALA A 210 9.71 2.07 36.48
N LEU A 211 9.65 0.82 36.87
CA LEU A 211 10.05 -0.32 36.03
C LEU A 211 8.99 -0.54 34.93
N THR A 212 9.35 -0.24 33.70
CA THR A 212 8.45 -0.30 32.55
C THR A 212 9.09 -1.00 31.36
N GLY A 213 8.31 -1.36 30.35
CA GLY A 213 8.75 -1.99 29.12
C GLY A 213 9.80 -1.21 28.31
N ARG A 214 10.01 0.09 28.60
CA ARG A 214 11.08 0.89 27.99
C ARG A 214 12.49 0.34 28.26
N TYR A 215 12.64 -0.39 29.35
CA TYR A 215 13.90 -1.00 29.77
C TYR A 215 14.10 -2.43 29.24
N LEU A 216 13.16 -2.95 28.42
CA LEU A 216 13.30 -4.24 27.77
C LEU A 216 14.16 -4.15 26.51
N GLN A 217 14.89 -5.21 26.23
CA GLN A 217 15.49 -5.42 24.91
C GLN A 217 14.42 -5.88 23.92
N GLN A 218 14.57 -5.53 22.63
CA GLN A 218 13.63 -5.92 21.57
C GLN A 218 13.90 -7.35 21.08
N ASN A 219 14.03 -8.28 21.99
CA ASN A 219 14.34 -9.69 21.76
C ASN A 219 13.42 -10.64 22.54
N THR A 220 12.26 -10.17 22.96
CA THR A 220 11.24 -10.97 23.64
C THR A 220 10.74 -12.07 22.71
N TYR A 221 10.72 -13.31 23.19
CA TYR A 221 10.28 -14.46 22.40
C TYR A 221 9.45 -15.44 23.24
N ILE A 222 8.68 -16.27 22.54
CA ILE A 222 7.85 -17.30 23.18
C ILE A 222 8.57 -18.63 23.13
N ARG A 223 8.56 -19.33 24.26
CA ARG A 223 9.01 -20.71 24.37
C ARG A 223 7.90 -21.54 25.01
N SER A 224 7.68 -22.76 24.56
CA SER A 224 6.86 -23.71 25.29
C SER A 224 7.69 -24.33 26.40
N ASN A 225 7.18 -24.35 27.63
CA ASN A 225 7.82 -25.03 28.75
C ASN A 225 7.96 -26.52 28.41
N PRO A 226 9.15 -27.10 28.49
CA PRO A 226 9.38 -28.49 28.07
C PRO A 226 8.69 -29.52 28.96
N VAL A 227 8.27 -29.16 30.19
CA VAL A 227 7.61 -30.04 31.14
C VAL A 227 6.08 -29.90 31.10
N THR A 228 5.58 -28.67 31.07
CA THR A 228 4.12 -28.39 31.17
C THR A 228 3.48 -28.13 29.82
N GLY A 229 4.26 -27.81 28.76
CA GLY A 229 3.74 -27.41 27.45
C GLY A 229 3.14 -25.99 27.41
N VAL A 230 3.06 -25.30 28.55
CA VAL A 230 2.50 -23.96 28.67
C VAL A 230 3.40 -22.93 27.97
N PRO A 231 2.85 -21.93 27.26
CA PRO A 231 3.65 -20.87 26.65
C PRO A 231 4.29 -19.98 27.74
N GLU A 232 5.54 -19.65 27.52
CA GLU A 232 6.36 -18.74 28.34
C GLU A 232 6.82 -17.58 27.48
N VAL A 233 6.58 -16.35 27.91
CA VAL A 233 7.13 -15.15 27.29
C VAL A 233 8.42 -14.79 28.01
N ILE A 234 9.53 -14.93 27.31
CA ILE A 234 10.86 -14.64 27.85
C ILE A 234 11.26 -13.24 27.43
N PHE A 235 11.61 -12.44 28.42
CA PHE A 235 12.08 -11.06 28.19
C PHE A 235 13.47 -10.85 28.80
N GLN A 236 14.21 -9.92 28.21
CA GLN A 236 15.55 -9.53 28.67
C GLN A 236 15.61 -8.03 28.89
N MET A 237 16.25 -7.62 29.96
CA MET A 237 16.39 -6.20 30.33
C MET A 237 17.60 -5.56 29.67
N THR A 238 17.54 -4.23 29.44
CA THR A 238 18.73 -3.40 29.18
C THR A 238 19.58 -3.30 30.45
N GLY A 239 20.82 -2.81 30.36
CA GLY A 239 21.68 -2.71 31.54
C GLY A 239 21.11 -1.87 32.68
N GLU A 240 20.39 -0.78 32.37
CA GLU A 240 19.69 0.02 33.38
C GLU A 240 18.45 -0.71 33.92
N GLY A 241 17.69 -1.33 33.02
CA GLY A 241 16.52 -2.13 33.40
C GLY A 241 16.88 -3.30 34.31
N ALA A 242 18.03 -3.94 34.07
CA ALA A 242 18.54 -5.03 34.90
C ALA A 242 18.77 -4.58 36.35
N ARG A 243 19.34 -3.39 36.56
CA ARG A 243 19.54 -2.82 37.91
C ARG A 243 18.21 -2.51 38.60
N LEU A 244 17.27 -1.90 37.87
CA LEU A 244 15.95 -1.59 38.41
C LEU A 244 15.20 -2.89 38.78
N LEU A 245 15.21 -3.90 37.91
CA LEU A 245 14.59 -5.20 38.18
C LEU A 245 15.21 -5.90 39.38
N GLU A 246 16.54 -5.90 39.49
CA GLU A 246 17.25 -6.47 40.62
C GLU A 246 16.87 -5.80 41.94
N GLN A 247 16.81 -4.45 41.98
CA GLN A 247 16.39 -3.72 43.16
C GLN A 247 14.93 -4.02 43.54
N VAL A 248 14.01 -3.93 42.58
CA VAL A 248 12.58 -4.25 42.80
C VAL A 248 12.42 -5.68 43.31
N THR A 249 12.99 -6.66 42.62
CA THR A 249 12.81 -8.08 43.00
C THR A 249 13.49 -8.43 44.31
N SER A 250 14.60 -7.77 44.69
CA SER A 250 15.22 -7.97 46.01
C SER A 250 14.37 -7.44 47.17
N GLN A 251 13.62 -6.34 46.96
CA GLN A 251 12.73 -5.74 47.96
C GLN A 251 11.42 -6.53 48.15
N PHE A 252 10.96 -7.21 47.09
CA PHE A 252 9.67 -7.89 47.05
C PHE A 252 9.78 -9.42 47.07
N ILE A 253 10.86 -10.00 47.61
CA ILE A 253 10.98 -11.47 47.77
C ILE A 253 9.81 -11.99 48.63
N GLY A 254 9.11 -13.01 48.15
CA GLY A 254 7.92 -13.59 48.80
C GLY A 254 6.63 -12.83 48.54
N LYS A 255 6.64 -11.73 47.79
CA LYS A 255 5.45 -10.93 47.43
C LYS A 255 5.17 -11.02 45.94
N PRO A 256 3.92 -10.80 45.49
CA PRO A 256 3.57 -10.82 44.08
C PRO A 256 3.97 -9.53 43.38
N ILE A 257 4.39 -9.66 42.11
CA ILE A 257 4.55 -8.54 41.19
C ILE A 257 3.59 -8.78 40.03
N ALA A 258 2.63 -7.85 39.83
CA ALA A 258 1.67 -7.94 38.74
C ALA A 258 2.20 -7.25 37.47
N PHE A 259 1.80 -7.80 36.34
CA PHE A 259 2.08 -7.21 35.04
C PHE A 259 0.85 -6.44 34.55
N PHE A 260 1.07 -5.21 34.13
CA PHE A 260 0.05 -4.33 33.56
C PHE A 260 0.46 -3.92 32.14
N LEU A 261 -0.51 -3.87 31.27
CA LEU A 261 -0.34 -3.38 29.90
C LEU A 261 -1.31 -2.22 29.72
N ASP A 262 -0.76 -1.03 29.46
CA ASP A 262 -1.56 0.21 29.31
C ASP A 262 -2.49 0.53 30.49
N GLY A 263 -2.03 0.21 31.69
CA GLY A 263 -2.79 0.45 32.93
C GLY A 263 -3.78 -0.65 33.32
N GLU A 264 -4.05 -1.62 32.42
CA GLU A 264 -4.89 -2.79 32.66
C GLU A 264 -4.06 -4.01 33.10
N PRO A 265 -4.50 -4.78 34.10
CA PRO A 265 -3.76 -5.97 34.52
C PRO A 265 -3.78 -7.06 33.46
N LEU A 266 -2.63 -7.67 33.17
CA LEU A 266 -2.56 -8.87 32.35
C LEU A 266 -3.28 -10.02 33.08
N ARG A 267 -4.10 -10.79 32.34
CA ARG A 267 -4.85 -11.90 32.86
C ARG A 267 -4.37 -13.22 32.29
N GLY A 268 -4.37 -14.25 33.13
CA GLY A 268 -4.10 -15.62 32.71
C GLY A 268 -5.27 -16.25 31.95
N GLU A 269 -5.07 -17.48 31.44
CA GLU A 269 -6.15 -18.28 30.82
C GLU A 269 -7.32 -18.54 31.79
N ASP A 270 -7.07 -18.48 33.08
CA ASP A 270 -8.08 -18.60 34.16
C ASP A 270 -8.83 -17.30 34.41
N GLY A 271 -8.54 -16.22 33.67
CA GLY A 271 -9.15 -14.89 33.84
C GLY A 271 -8.62 -14.09 35.02
N LYS A 272 -7.71 -14.63 35.85
CA LYS A 272 -7.16 -13.96 37.02
C LYS A 272 -5.99 -13.06 36.69
N ILE A 273 -5.75 -12.04 37.54
CA ILE A 273 -4.60 -11.14 37.40
C ILE A 273 -3.30 -11.94 37.49
N LEU A 274 -2.43 -11.70 36.51
CA LEU A 274 -1.10 -12.33 36.41
C LEU A 274 -0.14 -11.62 37.36
N ALA A 275 0.01 -12.19 38.56
CA ALA A 275 0.86 -11.65 39.62
C ALA A 275 1.72 -12.77 40.25
N PRO A 276 2.81 -13.21 39.56
CA PRO A 276 3.70 -14.23 40.09
C PRO A 276 4.43 -13.74 41.34
N TYR A 277 4.68 -14.68 42.26
CA TYR A 277 5.47 -14.41 43.47
C TYR A 277 6.97 -14.38 43.13
N VAL A 278 7.68 -13.38 43.63
CA VAL A 278 9.13 -13.27 43.51
C VAL A 278 9.78 -14.31 44.42
N ARG A 279 10.43 -15.32 43.85
CA ARG A 279 11.09 -16.38 44.60
C ARG A 279 12.54 -16.07 44.96
N SER A 280 13.19 -15.29 44.11
CA SER A 280 14.56 -14.83 44.26
C SER A 280 14.78 -13.54 43.48
N THR A 281 15.87 -12.84 43.77
CA THR A 281 16.30 -11.67 43.01
C THR A 281 16.54 -12.05 41.55
N ILE A 282 15.97 -11.25 40.63
CA ILE A 282 16.08 -11.41 39.18
C ILE A 282 16.85 -10.22 38.64
N SER A 283 17.93 -10.49 37.90
CA SER A 283 18.80 -9.40 37.41
C SER A 283 18.47 -8.98 35.98
N ASP A 284 18.59 -9.87 35.00
CA ASP A 284 18.63 -9.49 33.59
C ASP A 284 17.53 -10.12 32.72
N GLN A 285 17.00 -11.25 33.13
CA GLN A 285 16.03 -12.04 32.35
C GLN A 285 14.86 -12.48 33.23
N GLY A 286 13.64 -12.33 32.73
CA GLY A 286 12.44 -12.82 33.37
C GLY A 286 11.57 -13.65 32.41
N VAL A 287 10.56 -14.30 33.02
CA VAL A 287 9.62 -15.14 32.29
C VAL A 287 8.20 -14.80 32.75
N ILE A 288 7.31 -14.53 31.82
CA ILE A 288 5.86 -14.37 32.07
C ILE A 288 5.20 -15.69 31.66
N THR A 289 4.48 -16.31 32.58
CA THR A 289 3.76 -17.58 32.39
C THR A 289 2.27 -17.39 32.68
N GLY A 290 1.43 -18.30 32.18
CA GLY A 290 -0.02 -18.31 32.47
C GLY A 290 -0.87 -17.62 31.42
N LEU A 291 -0.26 -17.05 30.37
CA LEU A 291 -0.97 -16.49 29.21
C LEU A 291 -1.39 -17.61 28.25
N SER A 292 -2.48 -17.37 27.51
CA SER A 292 -2.81 -18.17 26.33
C SER A 292 -1.72 -18.03 25.26
N ARG A 293 -1.66 -18.98 24.32
CA ARG A 293 -0.68 -18.90 23.23
C ARG A 293 -0.89 -17.65 22.35
N ALA A 294 -2.13 -17.24 22.14
CA ALA A 294 -2.49 -16.05 21.37
C ALA A 294 -2.05 -14.78 22.10
N ASP A 295 -2.37 -14.64 23.39
CA ASP A 295 -2.00 -13.48 24.20
C ASP A 295 -0.49 -13.38 24.38
N ALA A 296 0.20 -14.49 24.59
CA ALA A 296 1.66 -14.54 24.66
C ALA A 296 2.30 -14.06 23.37
N HIS A 297 1.74 -14.46 22.20
CA HIS A 297 2.20 -14.02 20.89
C HIS A 297 1.99 -12.51 20.71
N LEU A 298 0.79 -12.02 21.01
CA LEU A 298 0.44 -10.61 20.90
C LEU A 298 1.33 -9.74 21.82
N LEU A 299 1.51 -10.15 23.07
CA LEU A 299 2.39 -9.47 24.04
C LEU A 299 3.85 -9.40 23.52
N SER A 300 4.36 -10.51 23.00
CA SER A 300 5.72 -10.55 22.44
C SER A 300 5.91 -9.58 21.28
N ILE A 301 4.92 -9.49 20.37
CA ILE A 301 4.93 -8.55 19.24
C ILE A 301 4.89 -7.10 19.76
N GLN A 302 3.96 -6.80 20.67
CA GLN A 302 3.76 -5.45 21.20
C GLN A 302 5.00 -4.94 21.95
N VAL A 303 5.60 -5.78 22.79
CA VAL A 303 6.80 -5.45 23.55
C VAL A 303 8.01 -5.25 22.63
N ASN A 304 8.22 -6.15 21.65
CA ASN A 304 9.33 -6.01 20.69
C ASN A 304 9.19 -4.80 19.77
N ALA A 305 7.98 -4.42 19.40
CA ALA A 305 7.74 -3.21 18.62
C ALA A 305 8.03 -1.93 19.42
N GLY A 306 7.95 -2.02 20.74
CA GLY A 306 8.12 -0.92 21.68
C GLY A 306 6.82 -0.16 21.96
N ALA A 307 6.87 0.68 22.99
CA ALA A 307 5.75 1.54 23.37
C ALA A 307 5.55 2.67 22.34
N LEU A 308 4.30 3.06 22.13
CA LEU A 308 3.97 4.21 21.30
C LEU A 308 4.47 5.50 21.96
N PRO A 309 5.07 6.42 21.21
CA PRO A 309 5.55 7.69 21.74
C PRO A 309 4.43 8.63 22.19
N VAL A 310 3.21 8.38 21.69
CA VAL A 310 1.99 9.13 22.03
C VAL A 310 0.81 8.17 22.16
N PRO A 311 -0.12 8.42 23.09
CA PRO A 311 -1.37 7.65 23.15
C PRO A 311 -2.18 7.83 21.86
N LEU A 312 -2.73 6.74 21.36
CA LEU A 312 -3.58 6.72 20.19
C LEU A 312 -4.99 6.28 20.58
N THR A 313 -6.00 7.02 20.12
CA THR A 313 -7.41 6.68 20.31
C THR A 313 -8.06 6.41 18.95
N THR A 314 -8.84 5.35 18.85
CA THR A 314 -9.59 5.04 17.62
C THR A 314 -10.76 6.01 17.50
N VAL A 315 -10.76 6.86 16.46
CA VAL A 315 -11.84 7.83 16.19
C VAL A 315 -12.76 7.40 15.06
N GLN A 316 -12.32 6.50 14.21
CA GLN A 316 -13.12 5.92 13.12
C GLN A 316 -12.71 4.48 12.90
N GLN A 317 -13.69 3.63 12.68
CA GLN A 317 -13.52 2.24 12.31
C GLN A 317 -14.44 1.93 11.13
N GLU A 318 -13.89 1.28 10.12
CA GLU A 318 -14.61 0.85 8.93
C GLU A 318 -14.23 -0.60 8.65
N GLU A 319 -15.24 -1.44 8.49
CA GLU A 319 -15.08 -2.85 8.16
C GLU A 319 -15.53 -3.07 6.72
N VAL A 320 -14.73 -3.78 5.95
CA VAL A 320 -15.02 -4.17 4.58
C VAL A 320 -15.05 -5.68 4.50
N ASP A 321 -16.20 -6.22 4.09
CA ASP A 321 -16.39 -7.66 3.95
C ASP A 321 -15.53 -8.22 2.79
N ALA A 322 -14.75 -9.26 3.06
CA ALA A 322 -13.88 -9.92 2.09
C ALA A 322 -14.65 -10.53 0.91
N THR A 323 -15.89 -10.99 1.13
CA THR A 323 -16.72 -11.60 0.07
C THR A 323 -17.15 -10.58 -0.98
N LEU A 324 -17.40 -9.33 -0.57
CA LEU A 324 -17.69 -8.22 -1.48
C LEU A 324 -16.46 -7.86 -2.32
N GLY A 325 -15.26 -7.89 -1.72
CA GLY A 325 -14.01 -7.60 -2.40
C GLY A 325 -13.71 -8.60 -3.53
N GLU A 326 -13.79 -9.90 -3.26
CA GLU A 326 -13.50 -10.94 -4.28
C GLU A 326 -14.46 -10.85 -5.47
N SER A 327 -15.76 -10.69 -5.24
CA SER A 327 -16.74 -10.54 -6.29
C SER A 327 -16.54 -9.26 -7.12
N ALA A 328 -16.13 -8.16 -6.48
CA ALA A 328 -15.82 -6.90 -7.15
C ALA A 328 -14.56 -7.01 -8.03
N VAL A 329 -13.51 -7.72 -7.55
CA VAL A 329 -12.30 -7.98 -8.35
C VAL A 329 -12.64 -8.77 -9.61
N GLN A 330 -13.37 -9.90 -9.49
CA GLN A 330 -13.75 -10.72 -10.62
C GLN A 330 -14.59 -9.93 -11.64
N ALA A 331 -15.60 -9.20 -11.18
CA ALA A 331 -16.43 -8.37 -12.05
C ALA A 331 -15.61 -7.29 -12.75
N SER A 332 -14.65 -6.66 -12.04
CA SER A 332 -13.79 -5.61 -12.59
C SER A 332 -12.80 -6.13 -13.64
N VAL A 333 -12.23 -7.30 -13.44
CA VAL A 333 -11.35 -7.96 -14.42
C VAL A 333 -12.12 -8.27 -15.70
N ILE A 334 -13.28 -8.91 -15.58
CA ILE A 334 -14.14 -9.24 -16.74
C ILE A 334 -14.56 -7.94 -17.47
N ALA A 335 -15.00 -6.92 -16.73
CA ALA A 335 -15.39 -5.64 -17.34
C ALA A 335 -14.21 -4.99 -18.07
N GLY A 336 -13.00 -5.03 -17.49
CA GLY A 336 -11.78 -4.51 -18.11
C GLY A 336 -11.41 -5.27 -19.39
N GLU A 337 -11.46 -6.59 -19.37
CA GLU A 337 -11.20 -7.42 -20.57
C GLU A 337 -12.21 -7.14 -21.69
N VAL A 338 -13.50 -7.11 -21.37
CA VAL A 338 -14.57 -6.80 -22.34
C VAL A 338 -14.37 -5.39 -22.90
N ALA A 339 -14.05 -4.40 -22.06
CA ALA A 339 -13.79 -3.04 -22.51
C ALA A 339 -12.61 -2.97 -23.50
N ILE A 340 -11.48 -3.62 -23.18
CA ILE A 340 -10.30 -3.67 -24.05
C ILE A 340 -10.64 -4.34 -25.38
N LEU A 341 -11.33 -5.47 -25.35
CA LEU A 341 -11.72 -6.20 -26.57
C LEU A 341 -12.65 -5.37 -27.45
N LEU A 342 -13.65 -4.70 -26.87
CA LEU A 342 -14.57 -3.83 -27.63
C LEU A 342 -13.83 -2.64 -28.25
N ILE A 343 -12.93 -2.00 -27.51
CA ILE A 343 -12.11 -0.89 -28.02
C ILE A 343 -11.22 -1.36 -29.16
N MET A 344 -10.50 -2.48 -28.99
CA MET A 344 -9.67 -3.04 -30.06
C MET A 344 -10.49 -3.38 -31.30
N LEU A 345 -11.62 -4.02 -31.13
CA LEU A 345 -12.52 -4.36 -32.23
C LEU A 345 -13.00 -3.10 -32.98
N PHE A 346 -13.47 -2.09 -32.22
CA PHE A 346 -13.87 -0.81 -32.80
C PHE A 346 -12.74 -0.15 -33.61
N MET A 347 -11.53 -0.09 -33.05
CA MET A 347 -10.37 0.49 -33.71
C MET A 347 -10.01 -0.23 -35.00
N ILE A 348 -10.01 -1.56 -34.98
CA ILE A 348 -9.68 -2.39 -36.16
C ILE A 348 -10.76 -2.21 -37.25
N LEU A 349 -12.02 -2.23 -36.89
CA LEU A 349 -13.13 -2.09 -37.86
C LEU A 349 -13.18 -0.70 -38.49
N TYR A 350 -13.04 0.35 -37.67
CA TYR A 350 -13.19 1.74 -38.12
C TYR A 350 -11.93 2.28 -38.81
N TYR A 351 -10.73 2.06 -38.18
CA TYR A 351 -9.46 2.61 -38.67
C TYR A 351 -8.67 1.60 -39.53
N ARG A 352 -9.14 0.38 -39.67
CA ARG A 352 -8.49 -0.68 -40.48
C ARG A 352 -7.03 -0.88 -40.04
N LEU A 353 -6.05 -0.69 -40.97
CA LEU A 353 -4.64 -0.93 -40.69
C LEU A 353 -4.05 -0.05 -39.57
N PRO A 354 -4.25 1.28 -39.54
CA PRO A 354 -3.90 2.09 -38.36
C PRO A 354 -4.56 1.59 -37.07
N GLY A 355 -5.81 1.08 -37.13
CA GLY A 355 -6.50 0.50 -35.98
C GLY A 355 -5.82 -0.75 -35.44
N VAL A 356 -5.27 -1.63 -36.31
CA VAL A 356 -4.47 -2.78 -35.87
C VAL A 356 -3.20 -2.31 -35.14
N LEU A 357 -2.52 -1.28 -35.65
CA LEU A 357 -1.34 -0.73 -35.01
C LEU A 357 -1.67 -0.06 -33.65
N ALA A 358 -2.85 0.60 -33.55
CA ALA A 358 -3.34 1.14 -32.29
C ALA A 358 -3.70 0.05 -31.29
N ALA A 359 -4.28 -1.08 -31.74
CA ALA A 359 -4.54 -2.22 -30.87
C ALA A 359 -3.23 -2.84 -30.32
N LEU A 360 -2.19 -2.93 -31.15
CA LEU A 360 -0.84 -3.35 -30.69
C LEU A 360 -0.25 -2.33 -29.70
N ALA A 361 -0.40 -1.04 -29.98
CA ALA A 361 0.06 0.02 -29.06
C ALA A 361 -0.72 0.00 -27.74
N LEU A 362 -2.01 -0.32 -27.77
CA LEU A 362 -2.83 -0.50 -26.57
C LEU A 362 -2.38 -1.72 -25.75
N PHE A 363 -2.00 -2.80 -26.37
CA PHE A 363 -1.40 -3.95 -25.69
C PHE A 363 -0.10 -3.58 -24.98
N VAL A 364 0.79 -2.83 -25.65
CA VAL A 364 2.02 -2.30 -25.04
C VAL A 364 1.69 -1.40 -23.87
N TYR A 365 0.74 -0.47 -24.03
CA TYR A 365 0.26 0.44 -23.01
C TYR A 365 -0.23 -0.31 -21.77
N THR A 366 -1.17 -1.25 -21.95
CA THR A 366 -1.75 -2.05 -20.86
C THR A 366 -0.68 -2.81 -20.10
N SER A 367 0.23 -3.49 -20.84
CA SER A 367 1.34 -4.23 -20.23
C SER A 367 2.26 -3.33 -19.41
N MET A 368 2.57 -2.11 -19.90
CA MET A 368 3.42 -1.14 -19.20
C MET A 368 2.74 -0.61 -17.94
N VAL A 369 1.46 -0.24 -18.00
CA VAL A 369 0.74 0.30 -16.83
C VAL A 369 0.65 -0.75 -15.72
N LEU A 370 0.26 -1.98 -16.06
CA LEU A 370 0.19 -3.08 -15.10
C LEU A 370 1.58 -3.42 -14.52
N ALA A 371 2.65 -3.35 -15.33
CA ALA A 371 4.01 -3.56 -14.84
C ALA A 371 4.43 -2.45 -13.85
N ILE A 372 4.07 -1.19 -14.13
CA ILE A 372 4.33 -0.07 -13.22
C ILE A 372 3.59 -0.27 -11.90
N PHE A 373 2.31 -0.67 -11.92
CA PHE A 373 1.54 -0.95 -10.69
C PHE A 373 2.15 -2.09 -9.86
N LYS A 374 2.75 -3.07 -10.52
CA LYS A 374 3.40 -4.19 -9.83
C LYS A 374 4.77 -3.82 -9.26
N ILE A 375 5.56 -2.99 -9.97
CA ILE A 375 6.91 -2.55 -9.56
C ILE A 375 6.81 -1.43 -8.53
N TRP A 376 6.00 -0.41 -8.80
CA TRP A 376 5.77 0.69 -7.88
C TRP A 376 4.75 0.26 -6.82
N PRO A 377 4.94 0.59 -5.54
CA PRO A 377 4.01 0.18 -4.48
C PRO A 377 2.68 0.97 -4.53
N VAL A 378 1.95 0.86 -5.65
CA VAL A 378 0.63 1.43 -5.78
C VAL A 378 -0.39 0.42 -5.27
N THR A 379 -1.17 0.81 -4.26
CA THR A 379 -2.30 0.01 -3.78
C THR A 379 -3.46 0.13 -4.76
N LEU A 380 -3.83 -0.97 -5.39
CA LEU A 380 -4.90 -1.01 -6.38
C LEU A 380 -6.26 -1.11 -5.67
N THR A 381 -6.99 -0.02 -5.61
CA THR A 381 -8.35 0.07 -5.07
C THR A 381 -9.39 -0.15 -6.18
N LEU A 382 -10.65 -0.39 -5.82
CA LEU A 382 -11.75 -0.48 -6.79
C LEU A 382 -11.84 0.79 -7.65
N SER A 383 -11.69 1.95 -7.03
CA SER A 383 -11.62 3.24 -7.73
C SER A 383 -10.38 3.34 -8.63
N GLY A 384 -9.23 2.76 -8.21
CA GLY A 384 -8.03 2.66 -9.03
C GLY A 384 -8.24 1.79 -10.27
N VAL A 385 -8.96 0.66 -10.15
CA VAL A 385 -9.35 -0.16 -11.32
C VAL A 385 -10.23 0.64 -12.28
N ALA A 386 -11.21 1.39 -11.77
CA ALA A 386 -12.05 2.28 -12.59
C ALA A 386 -11.20 3.35 -13.30
N ALA A 387 -10.24 3.97 -12.62
CA ALA A 387 -9.30 4.93 -13.21
C ALA A 387 -8.43 4.29 -14.30
N PHE A 388 -7.98 3.05 -14.10
CA PHE A 388 -7.23 2.31 -15.11
C PHE A 388 -8.07 2.08 -16.38
N VAL A 389 -9.31 1.59 -16.25
CA VAL A 389 -10.21 1.40 -17.40
C VAL A 389 -10.50 2.72 -18.11
N LEU A 390 -10.72 3.80 -17.36
CA LEU A 390 -10.88 5.16 -17.93
C LEU A 390 -9.64 5.58 -18.73
N SER A 391 -8.44 5.32 -18.19
CA SER A 391 -7.17 5.69 -18.84
C SER A 391 -6.93 4.93 -20.16
N ILE A 392 -7.46 3.72 -20.31
CA ILE A 392 -7.47 2.96 -21.58
C ILE A 392 -8.24 3.74 -22.66
N GLY A 393 -9.40 4.27 -22.31
CA GLY A 393 -10.19 5.12 -23.24
C GLY A 393 -9.42 6.35 -23.69
N MET A 394 -8.75 7.04 -22.77
CA MET A 394 -7.92 8.22 -23.09
C MET A 394 -6.67 7.86 -23.92
N ALA A 395 -6.10 6.68 -23.71
CA ALA A 395 -4.96 6.22 -24.52
C ALA A 395 -5.34 6.02 -25.99
N VAL A 396 -6.56 5.56 -26.25
CA VAL A 396 -7.08 5.38 -27.60
C VAL A 396 -7.49 6.69 -28.23
N ASP A 397 -8.03 7.65 -27.47
CA ASP A 397 -8.44 8.96 -27.96
C ASP A 397 -7.29 9.72 -28.63
N ALA A 398 -6.09 9.70 -28.04
CA ALA A 398 -4.90 10.29 -28.64
C ALA A 398 -4.57 9.66 -30.01
N ASN A 399 -4.73 8.33 -30.15
CA ASN A 399 -4.51 7.65 -31.42
C ASN A 399 -5.57 8.03 -32.47
N ILE A 400 -6.84 8.13 -32.04
CA ILE A 400 -7.94 8.57 -32.89
C ILE A 400 -7.65 9.96 -33.48
N LEU A 401 -7.28 10.92 -32.61
CA LEU A 401 -6.97 12.28 -33.07
C LEU A 401 -5.82 12.31 -34.07
N ILE A 402 -4.76 11.54 -33.84
CA ILE A 402 -3.63 11.41 -34.78
C ILE A 402 -4.09 10.83 -36.11
N PHE A 403 -4.90 9.77 -36.09
CA PHE A 403 -5.36 9.11 -37.33
C PHE A 403 -6.30 10.00 -38.13
N GLU A 404 -7.20 10.74 -37.49
CA GLU A 404 -8.06 11.68 -38.21
C GLU A 404 -7.24 12.80 -38.88
N ARG A 405 -6.24 13.37 -38.17
CA ARG A 405 -5.34 14.35 -38.79
C ARG A 405 -4.51 13.74 -39.93
N MET A 406 -4.04 12.52 -39.77
CA MET A 406 -3.33 11.81 -40.83
C MET A 406 -4.22 11.57 -42.08
N LYS A 407 -5.52 11.17 -41.88
CA LYS A 407 -6.49 11.02 -42.94
C LYS A 407 -6.75 12.31 -43.70
N GLU A 408 -6.91 13.44 -42.96
CA GLU A 408 -7.05 14.78 -43.58
C GLU A 408 -5.88 15.07 -44.53
N GLU A 409 -4.63 14.84 -44.08
CA GLU A 409 -3.44 15.07 -44.86
C GLU A 409 -3.32 14.13 -46.09
N LEU A 410 -3.74 12.87 -45.97
CA LEU A 410 -3.83 11.93 -47.08
C LEU A 410 -4.86 12.37 -48.12
N ARG A 411 -6.04 12.88 -47.69
CA ARG A 411 -7.05 13.44 -48.60
C ARG A 411 -6.57 14.66 -49.35
N LEU A 412 -5.65 15.45 -48.76
CA LEU A 412 -4.96 16.57 -49.42
C LEU A 412 -3.87 16.12 -50.42
N GLY A 413 -3.72 14.81 -50.67
CA GLY A 413 -2.78 14.25 -51.63
C GLY A 413 -1.34 14.18 -51.15
N ARG A 414 -1.07 14.33 -49.84
CA ARG A 414 0.31 14.19 -49.31
C ARG A 414 0.74 12.71 -49.30
N SER A 415 2.05 12.50 -49.41
CA SER A 415 2.62 11.15 -49.25
C SER A 415 2.37 10.61 -47.83
N LEU A 416 2.24 9.29 -47.65
CA LEU A 416 1.97 8.64 -46.35
C LEU A 416 2.96 9.11 -45.27
N THR A 417 4.26 9.20 -45.58
CA THR A 417 5.28 9.68 -44.63
C THR A 417 5.02 11.13 -44.20
N ALA A 418 4.69 12.01 -45.15
CA ALA A 418 4.39 13.41 -44.84
C ALA A 418 3.07 13.54 -44.06
N ALA A 419 2.06 12.73 -44.40
CA ALA A 419 0.78 12.68 -43.69
C ALA A 419 0.94 12.23 -42.24
N ILE A 420 1.76 11.21 -41.99
CA ILE A 420 2.09 10.77 -40.61
C ILE A 420 2.75 11.91 -39.84
N ASP A 421 3.88 12.46 -40.34
CA ASP A 421 4.64 13.51 -39.65
C ASP A 421 3.78 14.75 -39.37
N THR A 422 2.98 15.20 -40.34
CA THR A 422 2.12 16.37 -40.22
C THR A 422 0.94 16.08 -39.29
N GLY A 423 0.32 14.88 -39.37
CA GLY A 423 -0.76 14.43 -38.52
C GLY A 423 -0.36 14.45 -37.04
N PHE A 424 0.81 13.88 -36.72
CA PHE A 424 1.37 13.94 -35.36
C PHE A 424 1.63 15.39 -34.91
N SER A 425 2.27 16.21 -35.74
CA SER A 425 2.57 17.59 -35.40
C SER A 425 1.31 18.43 -35.12
N ARG A 426 0.23 18.22 -35.90
CA ARG A 426 -1.05 18.94 -35.74
C ARG A 426 -1.88 18.42 -34.58
N ALA A 427 -1.82 17.12 -34.25
CA ALA A 427 -2.53 16.53 -33.14
C ALA A 427 -1.87 16.84 -31.78
N TRP A 428 -0.53 16.98 -31.75
CA TRP A 428 0.25 17.11 -30.53
C TRP A 428 -0.22 18.22 -29.57
N PRO A 429 -0.48 19.48 -30.00
CA PRO A 429 -0.91 20.51 -29.08
C PRO A 429 -2.19 20.13 -28.33
N SER A 430 -3.19 19.58 -29.04
CA SER A 430 -4.47 19.17 -28.44
C SER A 430 -4.29 18.01 -27.45
N ILE A 431 -3.48 16.99 -27.80
CA ILE A 431 -3.18 15.86 -26.93
C ILE A 431 -2.45 16.34 -25.67
N ARG A 432 -1.44 17.20 -25.82
CA ARG A 432 -0.70 17.77 -24.70
C ARG A 432 -1.61 18.56 -23.75
N ASP A 433 -2.40 19.47 -24.28
CA ASP A 433 -3.21 20.39 -23.49
C ASP A 433 -4.33 19.64 -22.73
N SER A 434 -4.97 18.65 -23.36
CA SER A 434 -5.92 17.76 -22.71
C SER A 434 -5.27 16.95 -21.57
N ASN A 435 -4.10 16.35 -21.80
CA ASN A 435 -3.43 15.57 -20.78
C ASN A 435 -2.87 16.43 -19.63
N ILE A 436 -2.40 17.66 -19.89
CA ILE A 436 -2.02 18.60 -18.84
C ILE A 436 -3.23 18.92 -17.94
N SER A 437 -4.40 19.16 -18.52
CA SER A 437 -5.63 19.36 -17.73
C SER A 437 -5.95 18.15 -16.85
N THR A 438 -5.80 16.94 -17.39
CA THR A 438 -5.98 15.70 -16.61
C THR A 438 -4.94 15.55 -15.50
N PHE A 439 -3.66 15.89 -15.72
CA PHE A 439 -2.65 15.89 -14.67
C PHE A 439 -2.95 16.88 -13.53
N ILE A 440 -3.47 18.07 -13.87
CA ILE A 440 -3.92 19.05 -12.86
C ILE A 440 -5.06 18.44 -12.02
N THR A 441 -6.02 17.79 -12.67
CA THR A 441 -7.11 17.10 -11.98
C THR A 441 -6.59 15.99 -11.08
N CYS A 442 -5.65 15.15 -11.57
CA CYS A 442 -5.02 14.11 -10.76
C CYS A 442 -4.30 14.68 -9.54
N ALA A 443 -3.54 15.76 -9.72
CA ALA A 443 -2.83 16.42 -8.61
C ALA A 443 -3.79 16.93 -7.53
N ILE A 444 -4.93 17.52 -7.93
CA ILE A 444 -5.99 17.96 -7.02
C ILE A 444 -6.60 16.77 -6.28
N LEU A 445 -6.90 15.67 -6.99
CA LEU A 445 -7.48 14.46 -6.39
C LEU A 445 -6.52 13.81 -5.38
N ILE A 446 -5.22 13.71 -5.72
CA ILE A 446 -4.20 13.18 -4.83
C ILE A 446 -4.06 14.06 -3.58
N TRP A 447 -3.96 15.39 -3.76
CA TRP A 447 -3.88 16.33 -2.64
C TRP A 447 -5.11 16.26 -1.73
N PHE A 448 -6.30 16.23 -2.32
CA PHE A 448 -7.56 16.18 -1.59
C PHE A 448 -7.76 14.83 -0.89
N GLY A 449 -7.43 13.72 -1.58
CA GLY A 449 -7.47 12.37 -1.01
C GLY A 449 -6.57 12.23 0.21
N ASN A 450 -5.34 12.75 0.13
CA ASN A 450 -4.39 12.78 1.24
C ASN A 450 -4.88 13.67 2.39
N ALA A 451 -5.39 14.88 2.10
CA ALA A 451 -5.87 15.81 3.12
C ALA A 451 -7.08 15.26 3.90
N LEU A 452 -7.99 14.55 3.24
CA LEU A 452 -9.16 13.93 3.87
C LEU A 452 -8.92 12.48 4.34
N GLY A 453 -7.77 11.87 3.98
CA GLY A 453 -7.46 10.46 4.26
C GLY A 453 -8.36 9.48 3.50
N THR A 454 -8.88 9.88 2.34
CA THR A 454 -9.68 9.02 1.47
C THR A 454 -8.78 8.34 0.45
N THR A 455 -8.25 7.17 0.79
CA THR A 455 -7.35 6.38 -0.07
C THR A 455 -7.94 6.02 -1.42
N GLN A 456 -9.27 5.89 -1.51
CA GLN A 456 -9.98 5.64 -2.77
C GLN A 456 -9.81 6.79 -3.76
N VAL A 457 -9.93 8.05 -3.31
CA VAL A 457 -9.77 9.25 -4.15
C VAL A 457 -8.31 9.43 -4.55
N GLU A 458 -7.40 9.23 -3.60
CA GLU A 458 -5.96 9.29 -3.81
C GLU A 458 -5.52 8.22 -4.82
N GLY A 459 -5.92 6.96 -4.61
CA GLY A 459 -5.61 5.83 -5.50
C GLY A 459 -6.15 6.03 -6.91
N PHE A 460 -7.36 6.59 -7.07
CA PHE A 460 -7.90 6.99 -8.36
C PHE A 460 -6.98 8.01 -9.06
N GLY A 461 -6.59 9.06 -8.34
CA GLY A 461 -5.73 10.12 -8.88
C GLY A 461 -4.35 9.59 -9.33
N PHE A 462 -3.70 8.76 -8.51
CA PHE A 462 -2.42 8.14 -8.84
C PHE A 462 -2.50 7.21 -10.05
N THR A 463 -3.47 6.31 -10.04
CA THR A 463 -3.68 5.36 -11.14
C THR A 463 -3.94 6.09 -12.45
N LEU A 464 -4.80 7.11 -12.42
CA LEU A 464 -5.11 7.92 -13.59
C LEU A 464 -3.87 8.68 -14.11
N ALA A 465 -3.09 9.28 -13.22
CA ALA A 465 -1.86 10.00 -13.59
C ALA A 465 -0.85 9.08 -14.29
N ILE A 466 -0.61 7.89 -13.74
CA ILE A 466 0.27 6.88 -14.37
C ILE A 466 -0.28 6.47 -15.74
N GLY A 467 -1.58 6.17 -15.83
CA GLY A 467 -2.24 5.81 -17.08
C GLY A 467 -2.07 6.88 -18.15
N VAL A 468 -2.29 8.15 -17.82
CA VAL A 468 -2.13 9.29 -18.73
C VAL A 468 -0.67 9.47 -19.17
N ALA A 469 0.31 9.35 -18.26
CA ALA A 469 1.73 9.44 -18.60
C ALA A 469 2.14 8.36 -19.61
N VAL A 470 1.74 7.10 -19.36
CA VAL A 470 2.05 5.98 -20.25
C VAL A 470 1.28 6.11 -21.57
N SER A 471 0.02 6.61 -21.56
CA SER A 471 -0.75 6.82 -22.79
C SER A 471 -0.10 7.83 -23.73
N MET A 472 0.41 8.94 -23.19
CA MET A 472 1.18 9.92 -23.96
C MET A 472 2.41 9.30 -24.59
N PHE A 473 3.17 8.51 -23.83
CA PHE A 473 4.33 7.80 -24.36
C PHE A 473 3.93 6.81 -25.47
N SER A 474 2.87 6.02 -25.24
CA SER A 474 2.36 5.04 -26.21
C SER A 474 1.90 5.71 -27.50
N ALA A 475 1.09 6.76 -27.42
CA ALA A 475 0.60 7.46 -28.60
C ALA A 475 1.73 8.11 -29.42
N ILE A 476 2.67 8.80 -28.74
CA ILE A 476 3.73 9.56 -29.42
C ILE A 476 4.87 8.67 -29.92
N SER A 477 5.29 7.69 -29.11
CA SER A 477 6.47 6.89 -29.40
C SER A 477 6.11 5.56 -30.05
N VAL A 478 5.19 4.79 -29.47
CA VAL A 478 4.87 3.44 -29.94
C VAL A 478 4.09 3.49 -31.25
N THR A 479 2.96 4.21 -31.29
CA THR A 479 2.10 4.29 -32.48
C THR A 479 2.84 4.96 -33.63
N ARG A 480 3.61 6.01 -33.38
CA ARG A 480 4.42 6.67 -34.41
C ARG A 480 5.46 5.75 -35.01
N THR A 481 6.15 4.98 -34.17
CA THR A 481 7.16 4.00 -34.61
C THR A 481 6.54 2.94 -35.49
N PHE A 482 5.41 2.36 -35.06
CA PHE A 482 4.70 1.34 -35.84
C PHE A 482 4.26 1.88 -37.22
N LEU A 483 3.69 3.08 -37.27
CA LEU A 483 3.32 3.72 -38.55
C LEU A 483 4.51 3.95 -39.46
N HIS A 484 5.64 4.43 -38.94
CA HIS A 484 6.86 4.67 -39.74
C HIS A 484 7.51 3.37 -40.23
N LEU A 485 7.48 2.29 -39.46
CA LEU A 485 7.97 0.98 -39.88
C LEU A 485 7.12 0.40 -41.01
N LEU A 486 5.83 0.71 -41.02
CA LEU A 486 4.92 0.28 -42.09
C LEU A 486 5.21 1.00 -43.41
N VAL A 487 5.72 2.24 -43.35
CA VAL A 487 6.12 3.00 -44.54
C VAL A 487 7.25 2.26 -45.28
N GLY A 488 7.04 1.91 -46.54
CA GLY A 488 7.99 1.13 -47.34
C GLY A 488 7.67 -0.36 -47.44
N THR A 489 6.68 -0.85 -46.73
CA THR A 489 6.12 -2.19 -46.90
C THR A 489 5.12 -2.23 -48.08
N PRO A 490 4.85 -3.39 -48.67
CA PRO A 490 3.82 -3.53 -49.70
C PRO A 490 2.40 -3.11 -49.21
N LEU A 491 2.13 -3.22 -47.90
CA LEU A 491 0.88 -2.82 -47.28
C LEU A 491 0.66 -1.29 -47.36
N ALA A 492 1.74 -0.49 -47.25
CA ALA A 492 1.67 0.96 -47.35
C ALA A 492 1.29 1.48 -48.75
N ARG A 493 1.41 0.65 -49.78
CA ARG A 493 1.04 1.02 -51.16
C ARG A 493 -0.47 1.10 -51.37
N ARG A 494 -1.27 0.42 -50.52
CA ARG A 494 -2.73 0.42 -50.60
C ARG A 494 -3.32 1.46 -49.63
N LEU A 495 -3.39 2.73 -50.08
CA LEU A 495 -3.89 3.84 -49.26
C LEU A 495 -5.32 3.65 -48.75
N GLY A 496 -6.14 2.86 -49.42
CA GLY A 496 -7.49 2.52 -48.92
C GLY A 496 -7.51 1.77 -47.58
N TRP A 497 -6.40 1.13 -47.20
CA TRP A 497 -6.26 0.49 -45.87
C TRP A 497 -6.05 1.51 -44.73
N PHE A 498 -5.71 2.78 -45.08
CA PHE A 498 -5.60 3.90 -44.13
C PHE A 498 -6.88 4.72 -44.06
N GLY A 499 -7.99 4.25 -44.64
CA GLY A 499 -9.30 4.93 -44.59
C GLY A 499 -9.34 6.22 -45.41
N ALA A 500 -8.37 6.43 -46.30
CA ALA A 500 -8.39 7.52 -47.27
C ALA A 500 -8.96 6.99 -48.57
N ASP A 501 -10.16 7.43 -48.93
CA ASP A 501 -10.70 7.14 -50.26
C ASP A 501 -10.06 8.12 -51.23
N VAL A 502 -8.94 7.66 -51.87
CA VAL A 502 -8.12 8.47 -52.78
C VAL A 502 -8.93 8.84 -54.03
N ALA A 503 -9.97 8.10 -54.37
CA ALA A 503 -10.85 8.41 -55.50
C ALA A 503 -11.68 9.66 -55.20
N GLU A 504 -12.26 9.77 -53.99
CA GLU A 504 -13.01 10.93 -53.54
C GLU A 504 -12.12 12.18 -53.41
N ALA A 505 -10.89 12.01 -52.85
CA ALA A 505 -9.91 13.11 -52.77
C ALA A 505 -9.48 13.62 -54.16
N ARG A 506 -9.31 12.71 -55.15
CA ARG A 506 -9.00 13.10 -56.55
C ARG A 506 -10.17 13.77 -57.23
N ALA A 507 -11.42 13.37 -56.96
CA ALA A 507 -12.61 14.01 -57.45
C ALA A 507 -12.76 15.45 -56.91
N ILE A 508 -12.58 15.64 -55.61
CA ILE A 508 -12.60 16.97 -54.97
C ILE A 508 -11.49 17.88 -55.50
N LEU A 509 -10.28 17.37 -55.74
CA LEU A 509 -9.17 18.13 -56.32
C LEU A 509 -9.36 18.38 -57.80
N ALA A 510 -10.08 17.55 -58.53
CA ALA A 510 -10.45 17.76 -59.91
C ALA A 510 -11.53 18.85 -60.08
N GLU A 511 -12.52 18.89 -59.18
CA GLU A 511 -13.54 19.92 -59.10
C GLU A 511 -12.99 21.29 -58.64
N ALA A 512 -11.98 21.26 -57.75
CA ALA A 512 -11.32 22.48 -57.25
C ALA A 512 -10.28 23.09 -58.21
N ARG A 513 -9.99 22.45 -59.34
CA ARG A 513 -9.19 23.10 -60.41
C ARG A 513 -10.08 24.19 -61.07
N PRO A 514 -9.72 25.48 -60.95
CA PRO A 514 -10.37 26.50 -61.73
C PRO A 514 -10.23 26.16 -63.19
N VAL A 515 -11.33 26.26 -63.92
CA VAL A 515 -11.34 26.19 -65.40
C VAL A 515 -10.46 27.32 -65.92
N ALA A 516 -9.15 27.08 -65.96
CA ALA A 516 -8.19 27.91 -66.65
C ALA A 516 -8.25 27.55 -68.15
N GLY A 517 -9.21 28.13 -68.84
CA GLY A 517 -9.38 27.84 -70.26
C GLY A 517 -10.57 28.52 -70.89
N GLY A 518 -10.73 29.83 -70.66
CA GLY A 518 -11.83 30.56 -71.26
C GLY A 518 -11.63 32.08 -71.41
N ALA A 519 -10.42 32.51 -71.63
CA ALA A 519 -10.13 33.95 -71.78
C ALA A 519 -9.28 34.33 -73.01
N ASP A 520 -9.16 33.46 -74.04
CA ASP A 520 -8.40 33.80 -75.27
C ASP A 520 -9.20 33.52 -76.57
N ALA A 521 -10.55 33.67 -76.55
CA ALA A 521 -11.37 33.50 -77.75
C ALA A 521 -12.19 34.72 -78.16
N GLU A 522 -11.95 35.92 -77.64
CA GLU A 522 -12.60 37.17 -78.10
C GLU A 522 -11.60 38.33 -78.33
N ALA A 523 -10.60 38.06 -79.14
CA ALA A 523 -9.79 39.12 -79.72
C ALA A 523 -9.32 38.69 -81.10
N ARG A 524 -10.24 38.56 -82.04
CA ARG A 524 -9.98 38.79 -83.50
C ARG A 524 -11.22 39.35 -84.17
#